data_1f98ffef396fbf29daec51aba773ed96
#
_entry.id   1f98ffef396fbf29daec51aba773ed96
#
_cell.length_a   1.000
_cell.length_b   1.000
_cell.length_c   1.000
_cell.angle_alpha   90.00
_cell.angle_beta   90.00
_cell.angle_gamma   90.00
#
_symmetry.space_group_name_H-M   'P 1'
#
loop_
_entity.id
_entity.type
_entity.pdbx_description
1 polymer ?
#
loop_
_entity_poly.entity_id
_entity_poly.type
_entity_poly.pdbx_seq_one_letter_code
_entity_poly.pdbx_strand_id
1 'polypeptide(L)'
;KDSSIQAEADELLAEWVETLLTYQVSHKNASLNGGLLCPACARVHGRCGDAVLPLMYIAEKTCNEKYVTAAKNLMHWMGNVHQPDGSWMNDVNVSDWNGTTVFAAIALYEALHHHGHLLDDSTRNAWREQLLQAGEFIYGDKFIYSRRREGMRNMNVNYSASAIYALFAIGTEFNRQDFIARARETAGDLKAFFTTNEYFLFGEGPEIKNKTPNGCLPVDLLYNVEESLPNMVYYARMADDKELMALLEKS
;
A
#
# COMPACT_ATOMS: atom_id res chain seq x y z
N LYS A 1 -3.02 6.99 -28.82
CA LYS A 1 -4.12 7.31 -27.88
C LYS A 1 -3.68 7.21 -26.41
N ASP A 2 -2.78 6.27 -26.08
CA ASP A 2 -2.34 6.09 -24.69
C ASP A 2 -1.45 7.24 -24.17
N SER A 3 -0.71 7.90 -25.05
CA SER A 3 0.20 8.99 -24.66
C SER A 3 -0.51 10.26 -24.13
N SER A 4 -1.76 10.51 -24.52
CA SER A 4 -2.50 11.68 -24.04
C SER A 4 -3.06 11.47 -22.62
N ILE A 5 -3.58 10.28 -22.32
CA ILE A 5 -4.11 9.94 -20.98
C ILE A 5 -2.97 9.92 -19.96
N GLN A 6 -1.83 9.32 -20.33
CA GLN A 6 -0.65 9.32 -19.45
C GLN A 6 -0.14 10.74 -19.17
N ALA A 7 -0.10 11.60 -20.19
CA ALA A 7 0.34 12.99 -20.01
C ALA A 7 -0.62 13.79 -19.10
N GLU A 8 -1.93 13.63 -19.27
CA GLU A 8 -2.93 14.25 -18.38
C GLU A 8 -2.82 13.73 -16.94
N ALA A 9 -2.60 12.42 -16.77
CA ALA A 9 -2.40 11.84 -15.44
C ALA A 9 -1.11 12.34 -14.78
N ASP A 10 -0.01 12.44 -15.53
CA ASP A 10 1.26 12.97 -15.04
C ASP A 10 1.14 14.45 -14.62
N GLU A 11 0.42 15.26 -15.40
CA GLU A 11 0.17 16.68 -15.09
C GLU A 11 -0.66 16.81 -13.82
N LEU A 12 -1.76 16.07 -13.72
CA LEU A 12 -2.62 16.08 -12.53
C LEU A 12 -1.87 15.59 -11.29
N LEU A 13 -1.08 14.54 -11.42
CA LEU A 13 -0.27 14.02 -10.31
C LEU A 13 0.77 15.04 -9.85
N ALA A 14 1.39 15.77 -10.79
CA ALA A 14 2.34 16.83 -10.46
C ALA A 14 1.67 17.96 -9.64
N GLU A 15 0.46 18.39 -10.02
CA GLU A 15 -0.33 19.38 -9.26
C GLU A 15 -0.66 18.87 -7.85
N TRP A 16 -1.06 17.62 -7.72
CA TRP A 16 -1.37 17.01 -6.42
C TRP A 16 -0.12 16.92 -5.53
N VAL A 17 1.01 16.52 -6.09
CA VAL A 17 2.28 16.44 -5.34
C VAL A 17 2.75 17.83 -4.90
N GLU A 18 2.63 18.86 -5.73
CA GLU A 18 2.91 20.24 -5.32
C GLU A 18 2.01 20.68 -4.14
N THR A 19 0.72 20.33 -4.21
CA THR A 19 -0.21 20.60 -3.12
C THR A 19 0.19 19.86 -1.84
N LEU A 20 0.54 18.56 -1.94
CA LEU A 20 1.02 17.78 -0.79
C LEU A 20 2.25 18.40 -0.13
N LEU A 21 3.18 18.97 -0.90
CA LEU A 21 4.36 19.64 -0.36
C LEU A 21 4.02 20.82 0.52
N THR A 22 2.89 21.51 0.27
CA THR A 22 2.44 22.63 1.13
C THR A 22 2.01 22.16 2.52
N TYR A 23 1.66 20.88 2.67
CA TYR A 23 1.28 20.26 3.92
C TYR A 23 2.44 19.52 4.60
N GLN A 24 3.62 19.46 3.97
CA GLN A 24 4.77 18.85 4.64
C GLN A 24 5.28 19.75 5.77
N VAL A 25 5.31 19.19 6.98
CA VAL A 25 5.76 19.92 8.15
C VAL A 25 7.27 20.13 8.06
N SER A 26 7.68 21.40 8.10
CA SER A 26 9.09 21.81 8.11
C SER A 26 9.40 22.57 9.39
N HIS A 27 9.78 21.86 10.46
CA HIS A 27 10.10 22.48 11.73
C HIS A 27 11.29 21.77 12.39
N LYS A 28 12.37 22.51 12.68
CA LYS A 28 13.63 21.91 13.16
C LYS A 28 13.54 21.12 14.47
N ASN A 29 12.51 21.33 15.27
CA ASN A 29 12.36 20.70 16.60
C ASN A 29 11.02 19.97 16.78
N ALA A 30 10.26 19.74 15.71
CA ALA A 30 8.96 19.13 15.83
C ALA A 30 9.07 17.62 15.58
N SER A 31 8.50 16.84 16.47
CA SER A 31 8.24 15.40 16.25
C SER A 31 7.42 15.09 14.99
N LEU A 32 6.88 16.12 14.35
CA LEU A 32 6.09 16.05 13.11
C LEU A 32 6.90 16.42 11.86
N ASN A 33 8.18 16.82 12.03
CA ASN A 33 9.01 17.27 10.90
C ASN A 33 9.13 16.19 9.83
N GLY A 34 8.83 16.55 8.58
CA GLY A 34 8.83 15.64 7.44
C GLY A 34 7.49 14.94 7.16
N GLY A 35 6.61 14.84 8.15
CA GLY A 35 5.28 14.27 7.97
C GLY A 35 4.35 15.19 7.17
N LEU A 36 3.29 14.62 6.59
CA LEU A 36 2.26 15.37 5.88
C LEU A 36 1.07 15.63 6.81
N LEU A 37 0.77 16.90 7.03
CA LEU A 37 -0.36 17.32 7.85
C LEU A 37 -1.68 17.08 7.09
N CYS A 38 -2.56 16.28 7.67
CA CYS A 38 -3.89 16.09 7.12
C CYS A 38 -4.73 17.40 7.25
N PRO A 39 -5.20 17.98 6.15
CA PRO A 39 -5.97 19.24 6.23
C PRO A 39 -7.35 19.07 6.88
N ALA A 40 -7.88 17.84 6.90
CA ALA A 40 -9.19 17.58 7.48
C ALA A 40 -9.19 17.50 9.02
N CYS A 41 -8.14 16.94 9.61
CA CYS A 41 -8.08 16.72 11.06
C CYS A 41 -6.89 17.42 11.75
N ALA A 42 -6.02 18.11 10.99
CA ALA A 42 -4.82 18.78 11.48
C ALA A 42 -3.85 17.86 12.25
N ARG A 43 -3.76 16.61 11.82
CA ARG A 43 -2.85 15.60 12.35
C ARG A 43 -1.95 15.04 11.25
N VAL A 44 -0.79 14.48 11.66
CA VAL A 44 0.05 13.67 10.78
C VAL A 44 -0.23 12.20 11.11
N HIS A 45 -0.57 11.45 10.08
CA HIS A 45 -0.91 10.02 10.19
C HIS A 45 0.11 9.16 9.46
N GLY A 46 0.33 7.92 9.93
CA GLY A 46 1.21 6.95 9.28
C GLY A 46 0.83 6.64 7.82
N ARG A 47 -0.45 6.78 7.45
CA ARG A 47 -0.90 6.70 6.05
C ARG A 47 -0.22 7.73 5.12
N CYS A 48 0.36 8.80 5.63
CA CYS A 48 1.12 9.72 4.79
C CYS A 48 2.36 9.08 4.15
N GLY A 49 2.83 7.94 4.66
CA GLY A 49 3.92 7.15 4.08
C GLY A 49 3.66 6.74 2.63
N ASP A 50 2.40 6.56 2.24
CA ASP A 50 2.01 6.20 0.87
C ASP A 50 2.47 7.27 -0.15
N ALA A 51 2.66 8.51 0.28
CA ALA A 51 3.13 9.60 -0.58
C ALA A 51 4.60 9.48 -1.02
N VAL A 52 5.37 8.53 -0.49
CA VAL A 52 6.76 8.31 -0.93
C VAL A 52 6.83 7.97 -2.42
N LEU A 53 5.90 7.18 -2.94
CA LEU A 53 5.86 6.80 -4.34
C LEU A 53 5.61 8.00 -5.28
N PRO A 54 4.52 8.76 -5.15
CA PRO A 54 4.28 9.90 -6.05
C PRO A 54 5.36 10.97 -5.94
N LEU A 55 5.97 11.19 -4.76
CA LEU A 55 7.11 12.09 -4.61
C LEU A 55 8.31 11.63 -5.44
N MET A 56 8.68 10.35 -5.36
CA MET A 56 9.81 9.80 -6.13
C MET A 56 9.52 9.76 -7.63
N TYR A 57 8.28 9.45 -8.02
CA TYR A 57 7.85 9.48 -9.43
C TYR A 57 7.99 10.87 -10.04
N ILE A 58 7.47 11.91 -9.37
CA ILE A 58 7.57 13.29 -9.85
C ILE A 58 9.01 13.80 -9.81
N ALA A 59 9.83 13.35 -8.84
CA ALA A 59 11.26 13.64 -8.82
C ALA A 59 11.94 13.20 -10.12
N GLU A 60 11.69 11.98 -10.57
CA GLU A 60 12.26 11.45 -11.82
C GLU A 60 11.73 12.20 -13.04
N LYS A 61 10.41 12.39 -13.13
CA LYS A 61 9.78 13.09 -14.27
C LYS A 61 10.27 14.52 -14.47
N THR A 62 10.54 15.22 -13.36
CA THR A 62 10.93 16.64 -13.40
C THR A 62 12.42 16.87 -13.21
N CYS A 63 13.21 15.86 -12.91
CA CYS A 63 14.61 15.95 -12.53
C CYS A 63 14.85 16.98 -11.41
N ASN A 64 13.92 17.10 -10.46
CA ASN A 64 13.97 18.09 -9.39
C ASN A 64 14.15 17.43 -8.02
N GLU A 65 15.31 17.64 -7.42
CA GLU A 65 15.70 17.06 -6.13
C GLU A 65 14.83 17.48 -4.94
N LYS A 66 14.01 18.54 -5.07
CA LYS A 66 13.11 18.93 -3.98
C LYS A 66 12.16 17.80 -3.57
N TYR A 67 11.71 16.99 -4.54
CA TYR A 67 10.80 15.87 -4.27
C TYR A 67 11.52 14.68 -3.64
N VAL A 68 12.78 14.39 -4.06
CA VAL A 68 13.62 13.41 -3.38
C VAL A 68 13.85 13.81 -1.92
N THR A 69 14.14 15.08 -1.69
CA THR A 69 14.32 15.63 -0.34
C THR A 69 13.04 15.49 0.48
N ALA A 70 11.89 15.79 -0.11
CA ALA A 70 10.59 15.63 0.55
C ALA A 70 10.29 14.16 0.89
N ALA A 71 10.57 13.24 -0.04
CA ALA A 71 10.43 11.80 0.21
C ALA A 71 11.34 11.30 1.33
N LYS A 72 12.61 11.74 1.37
CA LYS A 72 13.54 11.43 2.47
C LYS A 72 13.04 11.97 3.81
N ASN A 73 12.53 13.20 3.86
CA ASN A 73 11.97 13.79 5.07
C ASN A 73 10.73 13.02 5.55
N LEU A 74 9.86 12.61 4.62
CA LEU A 74 8.69 11.80 4.93
C LEU A 74 9.09 10.45 5.53
N MET A 75 10.01 9.73 4.92
CA MET A 75 10.47 8.43 5.42
C MET A 75 11.25 8.56 6.73
N HIS A 76 11.95 9.67 6.95
CA HIS A 76 12.54 9.99 8.25
C HIS A 76 11.45 10.14 9.32
N TRP A 77 10.37 10.89 9.02
CA TRP A 77 9.23 11.01 9.93
C TRP A 77 8.53 9.67 10.19
N MET A 78 8.40 8.80 9.18
CA MET A 78 7.84 7.46 9.31
C MET A 78 8.56 6.63 10.39
N GLY A 79 9.82 6.93 10.69
CA GLY A 79 10.55 6.35 11.81
C GLY A 79 9.90 6.59 13.18
N ASN A 80 9.11 7.67 13.36
CA ASN A 80 8.39 7.94 14.59
C ASN A 80 7.20 7.00 14.86
N VAL A 81 6.68 6.38 13.81
CA VAL A 81 5.55 5.43 13.86
C VAL A 81 5.99 3.99 13.57
N HIS A 82 7.27 3.78 13.27
CA HIS A 82 7.85 2.45 13.06
C HIS A 82 8.02 1.71 14.37
N GLN A 83 7.63 0.44 14.39
CA GLN A 83 7.67 -0.42 15.56
C GLN A 83 8.79 -1.47 15.47
N PRO A 84 9.27 -2.02 16.60
CA PRO A 84 10.30 -3.06 16.60
C PRO A 84 9.93 -4.36 15.87
N ASP A 85 8.64 -4.59 15.63
CA ASP A 85 8.16 -5.74 14.87
C ASP A 85 8.06 -5.50 13.36
N GLY A 86 8.52 -4.33 12.89
CA GLY A 86 8.53 -3.95 11.48
C GLY A 86 7.25 -3.27 11.01
N SER A 87 6.22 -3.13 11.86
CA SER A 87 5.00 -2.43 11.50
C SER A 87 5.16 -0.91 11.54
N TRP A 88 4.29 -0.22 10.81
CA TRP A 88 4.01 1.20 10.99
C TRP A 88 2.63 1.38 11.62
N MET A 89 2.57 2.26 12.61
CA MET A 89 1.31 2.63 13.25
C MET A 89 0.71 3.85 12.54
N ASN A 90 -0.61 3.99 12.61
CA ASN A 90 -1.25 5.17 12.04
C ASN A 90 -1.07 6.43 12.89
N ASP A 91 -0.81 6.28 14.17
CA ASP A 91 -0.61 7.39 15.11
C ASP A 91 0.74 7.31 15.79
N VAL A 92 1.34 8.48 16.07
CA VAL A 92 2.55 8.61 16.90
C VAL A 92 2.29 8.12 18.34
N ASN A 93 1.09 8.37 18.84
CA ASN A 93 0.60 7.70 20.06
C ASN A 93 0.13 6.31 19.66
N VAL A 94 0.81 5.29 20.15
CA VAL A 94 0.59 3.89 19.79
C VAL A 94 -0.91 3.57 19.74
N SER A 95 -1.40 3.29 18.56
CA SER A 95 -2.75 2.82 18.31
C SER A 95 -2.74 1.32 17.97
N ASP A 96 -3.87 0.64 18.10
CA ASP A 96 -3.98 -0.77 17.73
C ASP A 96 -3.99 -0.98 16.21
N TRP A 97 -4.12 0.11 15.43
CA TRP A 97 -4.22 0.01 13.98
C TRP A 97 -2.86 0.14 13.30
N ASN A 98 -2.36 -0.98 12.83
CA ASN A 98 -1.11 -1.11 12.08
C ASN A 98 -1.33 -1.62 10.64
N GLY A 99 -2.57 -1.66 10.18
CA GLY A 99 -2.93 -2.04 8.82
C GLY A 99 -2.31 -1.15 7.75
N THR A 100 -1.99 0.11 8.09
CA THR A 100 -1.25 1.03 7.23
C THR A 100 0.09 0.46 6.73
N THR A 101 0.67 -0.52 7.44
CA THR A 101 1.94 -1.15 7.07
C THR A 101 1.91 -1.74 5.67
N VAL A 102 0.83 -2.39 5.26
CA VAL A 102 0.78 -3.02 3.94
C VAL A 102 0.80 -1.98 2.82
N PHE A 103 0.11 -0.87 2.99
CA PHE A 103 0.05 0.20 1.98
C PHE A 103 1.38 0.96 1.90
N ALA A 104 1.95 1.34 3.05
CA ALA A 104 3.26 1.96 3.11
C ALA A 104 4.36 1.04 2.53
N ALA A 105 4.29 -0.27 2.77
CA ALA A 105 5.23 -1.23 2.20
C ALA A 105 5.13 -1.31 0.67
N ILE A 106 3.91 -1.31 0.11
CA ILE A 106 3.71 -1.27 -1.35
C ILE A 106 4.30 0.02 -1.93
N ALA A 107 3.96 1.18 -1.35
CA ALA A 107 4.46 2.45 -1.84
C ALA A 107 5.99 2.55 -1.76
N LEU A 108 6.59 2.04 -0.68
CA LEU A 108 8.04 2.01 -0.51
C LEU A 108 8.71 1.02 -1.49
N TYR A 109 8.11 -0.15 -1.72
CA TYR A 109 8.59 -1.10 -2.72
C TYR A 109 8.61 -0.47 -4.12
N GLU A 110 7.49 0.11 -4.55
CA GLU A 110 7.37 0.76 -5.86
C GLU A 110 8.37 1.92 -6.01
N ALA A 111 8.51 2.74 -4.97
CA ALA A 111 9.47 3.85 -4.97
C ALA A 111 10.92 3.35 -5.09
N LEU A 112 11.28 2.28 -4.39
CA LEU A 112 12.63 1.68 -4.47
C LEU A 112 12.87 0.97 -5.80
N HIS A 113 11.88 0.20 -6.27
CA HIS A 113 12.00 -0.60 -7.49
C HIS A 113 12.15 0.27 -8.74
N HIS A 114 11.33 1.30 -8.86
CA HIS A 114 11.31 2.15 -10.05
C HIS A 114 12.25 3.35 -9.94
N HIS A 115 12.39 3.95 -8.76
CA HIS A 115 13.04 5.24 -8.55
C HIS A 115 14.21 5.20 -7.56
N GLY A 116 14.59 4.02 -7.07
CA GLY A 116 15.66 3.86 -6.07
C GLY A 116 17.03 4.36 -6.56
N HIS A 117 17.24 4.48 -7.85
CA HIS A 117 18.45 5.04 -8.45
C HIS A 117 18.64 6.55 -8.17
N LEU A 118 17.58 7.26 -7.78
CA LEU A 118 17.63 8.66 -7.35
C LEU A 118 18.18 8.84 -5.93
N LEU A 119 18.32 7.75 -5.17
CA LEU A 119 18.77 7.76 -3.79
C LEU A 119 20.27 7.45 -3.71
N ASP A 120 20.95 8.06 -2.74
CA ASP A 120 22.26 7.59 -2.32
C ASP A 120 22.19 6.18 -1.72
N ASP A 121 23.32 5.45 -1.76
CA ASP A 121 23.38 4.06 -1.31
C ASP A 121 22.96 3.86 0.14
N SER A 122 23.31 4.80 1.03
CA SER A 122 22.97 4.74 2.45
C SER A 122 21.46 4.82 2.64
N THR A 123 20.81 5.80 2.02
CA THR A 123 19.36 5.98 2.09
C THR A 123 18.62 4.79 1.47
N ARG A 124 19.06 4.35 0.31
CA ARG A 124 18.47 3.20 -0.39
C ARG A 124 18.54 1.93 0.46
N ASN A 125 19.69 1.65 1.07
CA ASN A 125 19.86 0.47 1.94
C ASN A 125 18.99 0.56 3.20
N ALA A 126 18.90 1.73 3.83
CA ALA A 126 18.03 1.93 4.99
C ALA A 126 16.54 1.71 4.65
N TRP A 127 16.08 2.20 3.51
CA TRP A 127 14.70 1.99 3.06
C TRP A 127 14.44 0.52 2.70
N ARG A 128 15.42 -0.17 2.10
CA ARG A 128 15.35 -1.61 1.82
C ARG A 128 15.21 -2.43 3.10
N GLU A 129 15.95 -2.06 4.15
CA GLU A 129 15.84 -2.72 5.46
C GLU A 129 14.46 -2.53 6.06
N GLN A 130 13.93 -1.31 6.07
CA GLN A 130 12.55 -1.04 6.52
C GLN A 130 11.52 -1.82 5.72
N LEU A 131 11.69 -1.91 4.40
CA LEU A 131 10.80 -2.68 3.54
C LEU A 131 10.80 -4.18 3.89
N LEU A 132 11.98 -4.76 4.14
CA LEU A 132 12.09 -6.17 4.56
C LEU A 132 11.43 -6.40 5.92
N GLN A 133 11.63 -5.51 6.89
CA GLN A 133 11.00 -5.58 8.21
C GLN A 133 9.46 -5.49 8.10
N ALA A 134 8.94 -4.61 7.24
CA ALA A 134 7.51 -4.53 6.95
C ALA A 134 6.99 -5.84 6.32
N GLY A 135 7.74 -6.44 5.41
CA GLY A 135 7.44 -7.76 4.85
C GLY A 135 7.36 -8.86 5.91
N GLU A 136 8.30 -8.89 6.87
CA GLU A 136 8.27 -9.81 8.01
C GLU A 136 7.00 -9.63 8.85
N PHE A 137 6.61 -8.39 9.12
CA PHE A 137 5.39 -8.10 9.85
C PHE A 137 4.14 -8.58 9.10
N ILE A 138 4.03 -8.26 7.80
CA ILE A 138 2.89 -8.66 6.96
C ILE A 138 2.81 -10.20 6.84
N TYR A 139 3.95 -10.87 6.76
CA TYR A 139 4.02 -12.33 6.74
C TYR A 139 3.64 -12.96 8.08
N GLY A 140 3.93 -12.30 9.18
CA GLY A 140 3.78 -12.81 10.55
C GLY A 140 2.32 -12.95 11.01
N ASP A 141 2.14 -13.66 12.12
CA ASP A 141 0.80 -13.92 12.69
C ASP A 141 0.15 -12.67 13.31
N LYS A 142 0.94 -11.64 13.62
CA LYS A 142 0.43 -10.38 14.15
C LYS A 142 -0.35 -9.56 13.12
N PHE A 143 0.00 -9.68 11.83
CA PHE A 143 -0.77 -9.10 10.75
C PHE A 143 -1.88 -10.06 10.34
N ILE A 144 -2.95 -10.04 11.12
CA ILE A 144 -4.10 -10.95 10.94
C ILE A 144 -4.76 -10.84 9.57
N TYR A 145 -4.58 -9.73 8.88
CA TYR A 145 -5.18 -9.43 7.58
C TYR A 145 -4.47 -10.12 6.40
N SER A 146 -3.26 -10.67 6.60
CA SER A 146 -2.53 -11.35 5.53
C SER A 146 -3.10 -12.72 5.15
N ARG A 147 -4.07 -13.22 5.89
CA ARG A 147 -4.69 -14.53 5.71
C ARG A 147 -6.20 -14.39 5.68
N ARG A 148 -6.75 -14.24 4.49
CA ARG A 148 -8.20 -14.26 4.33
C ARG A 148 -8.66 -15.69 4.12
N ARG A 149 -9.51 -16.20 5.03
CA ARG A 149 -10.09 -17.54 4.95
C ARG A 149 -11.60 -17.46 5.13
N GLU A 150 -12.30 -18.41 4.50
CA GLU A 150 -13.74 -18.51 4.70
C GLU A 150 -14.08 -18.71 6.19
N GLY A 151 -15.04 -17.94 6.68
CA GLY A 151 -15.48 -17.98 8.08
C GLY A 151 -14.75 -17.03 9.03
N MET A 152 -13.69 -16.32 8.60
CA MET A 152 -13.07 -15.27 9.41
C MET A 152 -14.01 -14.06 9.51
N ARG A 153 -14.21 -13.58 10.73
CA ARG A 153 -14.98 -12.37 11.03
C ARG A 153 -14.07 -11.17 11.19
N ASN A 154 -14.61 -9.98 11.02
CA ASN A 154 -13.95 -8.70 11.31
C ASN A 154 -12.67 -8.46 10.52
N MET A 155 -12.62 -8.91 9.27
CA MET A 155 -11.48 -8.69 8.38
C MET A 155 -11.92 -8.04 7.09
N ASN A 156 -11.32 -6.91 6.77
CA ASN A 156 -11.54 -6.25 5.51
C ASN A 156 -10.69 -6.92 4.42
N VAL A 157 -11.31 -7.26 3.32
CA VAL A 157 -10.68 -7.98 2.21
C VAL A 157 -9.59 -7.16 1.52
N ASN A 158 -9.68 -5.82 1.55
CA ASN A 158 -8.70 -4.92 0.97
C ASN A 158 -7.28 -5.14 1.52
N TYR A 159 -7.16 -5.44 2.81
CA TYR A 159 -5.84 -5.75 3.40
C TYR A 159 -5.23 -7.03 2.84
N SER A 160 -6.03 -8.08 2.70
CA SER A 160 -5.55 -9.35 2.13
C SER A 160 -5.21 -9.21 0.65
N ALA A 161 -6.05 -8.47 -0.10
CA ALA A 161 -5.83 -8.15 -1.51
C ALA A 161 -4.54 -7.34 -1.72
N SER A 162 -4.23 -6.41 -0.81
CA SER A 162 -2.98 -5.65 -0.84
C SER A 162 -1.79 -6.50 -0.37
N ALA A 163 -1.99 -7.35 0.64
CA ALA A 163 -0.92 -8.18 1.20
C ALA A 163 -0.35 -9.20 0.20
N ILE A 164 -1.17 -9.74 -0.72
CA ILE A 164 -0.65 -10.66 -1.75
C ILE A 164 0.35 -9.98 -2.66
N TYR A 165 0.11 -8.73 -3.04
CA TYR A 165 1.06 -7.97 -3.84
C TYR A 165 2.30 -7.60 -3.03
N ALA A 166 2.14 -7.03 -1.84
CA ALA A 166 3.26 -6.67 -0.97
C ALA A 166 4.19 -7.84 -0.71
N LEU A 167 3.66 -8.99 -0.28
CA LEU A 167 4.46 -10.18 0.02
C LEU A 167 5.12 -10.78 -1.21
N PHE A 168 4.44 -10.82 -2.35
CA PHE A 168 5.03 -11.35 -3.57
C PHE A 168 6.17 -10.47 -4.08
N ALA A 169 5.96 -9.16 -4.08
CA ALA A 169 6.93 -8.17 -4.54
C ALA A 169 8.18 -8.15 -3.64
N ILE A 170 7.98 -8.03 -2.32
CA ILE A 170 9.08 -8.06 -1.33
C ILE A 170 9.77 -9.42 -1.36
N GLY A 171 9.00 -10.51 -1.45
CA GLY A 171 9.55 -11.86 -1.55
C GLY A 171 10.44 -12.07 -2.76
N THR A 172 10.08 -11.50 -3.89
CA THR A 172 10.89 -11.51 -5.12
C THR A 172 12.15 -10.67 -4.96
N GLU A 173 12.04 -9.45 -4.43
CA GLU A 173 13.14 -8.52 -4.23
C GLU A 173 14.22 -9.05 -3.26
N PHE A 174 13.79 -9.74 -2.20
CA PHE A 174 14.68 -10.26 -1.16
C PHE A 174 14.90 -11.77 -1.21
N ASN A 175 14.43 -12.44 -2.27
CA ASN A 175 14.52 -13.88 -2.45
C ASN A 175 13.89 -14.68 -1.28
N ARG A 176 12.78 -14.21 -0.73
CA ARG A 176 12.01 -14.82 0.37
C ARG A 176 10.89 -15.72 -0.20
N GLN A 177 11.22 -16.99 -0.36
CA GLN A 177 10.27 -17.98 -0.92
C GLN A 177 9.06 -18.23 -0.02
N ASP A 178 9.19 -18.06 1.28
CA ASP A 178 8.12 -18.13 2.26
C ASP A 178 7.09 -16.99 2.07
N PHE A 179 7.53 -15.76 1.76
CA PHE A 179 6.65 -14.64 1.43
C PHE A 179 5.88 -14.92 0.14
N ILE A 180 6.58 -15.39 -0.89
CA ILE A 180 5.98 -15.76 -2.19
C ILE A 180 4.93 -16.87 -2.01
N ALA A 181 5.25 -17.91 -1.24
CA ALA A 181 4.32 -18.99 -0.95
C ALA A 181 3.06 -18.51 -0.23
N ARG A 182 3.22 -17.63 0.79
CA ARG A 182 2.10 -17.01 1.51
C ARG A 182 1.22 -16.16 0.59
N ALA A 183 1.81 -15.35 -0.28
CA ALA A 183 1.08 -14.55 -1.25
C ALA A 183 0.22 -15.44 -2.16
N ARG A 184 0.77 -16.54 -2.66
CA ARG A 184 0.04 -17.50 -3.52
C ARG A 184 -1.09 -18.20 -2.77
N GLU A 185 -0.85 -18.65 -1.53
CA GLU A 185 -1.89 -19.25 -0.68
C GLU A 185 -3.07 -18.28 -0.49
N THR A 186 -2.77 -17.05 -0.07
CA THR A 186 -3.78 -16.01 0.17
C THR A 186 -4.52 -15.61 -1.11
N ALA A 187 -3.83 -15.52 -2.24
CA ALA A 187 -4.46 -15.26 -3.54
C ALA A 187 -5.44 -16.37 -3.95
N GLY A 188 -5.10 -17.62 -3.67
CA GLY A 188 -6.00 -18.75 -3.84
C GLY A 188 -7.29 -18.62 -3.03
N ASP A 189 -7.15 -18.26 -1.74
CA ASP A 189 -8.28 -18.04 -0.85
C ASP A 189 -9.17 -16.87 -1.31
N LEU A 190 -8.58 -15.79 -1.83
CA LEU A 190 -9.29 -14.59 -2.28
C LEU A 190 -10.20 -14.84 -3.50
N LYS A 191 -9.92 -15.85 -4.33
CA LYS A 191 -10.77 -16.19 -5.48
C LYS A 191 -12.21 -16.52 -5.08
N ALA A 192 -12.44 -16.98 -3.86
CA ALA A 192 -13.77 -17.26 -3.32
C ALA A 192 -14.55 -16.00 -2.89
N PHE A 193 -13.91 -14.82 -2.90
CA PHE A 193 -14.50 -13.57 -2.46
C PHE A 193 -14.95 -12.65 -3.60
N PHE A 194 -15.09 -13.17 -4.81
CA PHE A 194 -15.72 -12.46 -5.92
C PHE A 194 -17.22 -12.70 -5.94
N THR A 195 -18.02 -11.66 -6.20
CA THR A 195 -19.46 -11.83 -6.46
C THR A 195 -19.66 -12.61 -7.75
N THR A 196 -20.77 -13.35 -7.84
CA THR A 196 -20.98 -14.30 -8.95
C THR A 196 -21.35 -13.67 -10.29
N ASN A 197 -21.97 -12.49 -10.28
CA ASN A 197 -22.46 -11.84 -11.48
C ASN A 197 -21.58 -10.65 -11.90
N GLU A 198 -21.22 -9.81 -10.93
CA GLU A 198 -20.52 -8.54 -11.13
C GLU A 198 -19.01 -8.67 -10.98
N TYR A 199 -18.56 -9.77 -10.39
CA TYR A 199 -17.14 -10.05 -10.12
C TYR A 199 -16.44 -9.02 -9.23
N PHE A 200 -17.17 -8.27 -8.40
CA PHE A 200 -16.58 -7.40 -7.39
C PHE A 200 -16.08 -8.21 -6.20
N LEU A 201 -14.98 -7.76 -5.62
CA LEU A 201 -14.46 -8.34 -4.39
C LEU A 201 -15.35 -7.92 -3.21
N PHE A 202 -15.90 -8.88 -2.47
CA PHE A 202 -16.71 -8.64 -1.28
C PHE A 202 -15.97 -9.01 0.00
N GLY A 203 -16.52 -8.60 1.14
CA GLY A 203 -15.96 -8.92 2.45
C GLY A 203 -15.35 -7.72 3.15
N GLU A 204 -15.79 -6.52 2.79
CA GLU A 204 -15.55 -5.32 3.57
C GLU A 204 -16.52 -5.24 4.75
N GLY A 205 -15.97 -4.86 5.91
CA GLY A 205 -16.74 -4.69 7.13
C GLY A 205 -16.71 -5.91 8.07
N PRO A 206 -17.35 -5.76 9.24
CA PRO A 206 -17.19 -6.68 10.37
C PRO A 206 -17.80 -8.07 10.14
N GLU A 207 -18.72 -8.20 9.21
CA GLU A 207 -19.41 -9.46 8.97
C GLU A 207 -19.49 -9.79 7.48
N ILE A 208 -18.60 -10.67 7.02
CA ILE A 208 -18.44 -11.06 5.62
C ILE A 208 -19.72 -11.63 5.01
N LYS A 209 -20.59 -12.22 5.81
CA LYS A 209 -21.82 -12.91 5.36
C LYS A 209 -23.08 -12.08 5.50
N ASN A 210 -23.02 -10.88 6.07
CA ASN A 210 -24.20 -10.02 6.17
C ASN A 210 -24.56 -9.49 4.79
N LYS A 211 -25.74 -9.87 4.37
CA LYS A 211 -26.34 -9.32 3.17
C LYS A 211 -27.02 -8.00 3.49
N THR A 212 -26.99 -7.07 2.54
CA THR A 212 -27.84 -5.88 2.57
C THR A 212 -29.32 -6.28 2.59
N PRO A 213 -30.25 -5.36 2.91
CA PRO A 213 -31.69 -5.64 2.83
C PRO A 213 -32.15 -6.15 1.45
N ASN A 214 -31.42 -5.81 0.38
CA ASN A 214 -31.67 -6.29 -0.97
C ASN A 214 -30.98 -7.63 -1.30
N GLY A 215 -30.33 -8.27 -0.32
CA GLY A 215 -29.69 -9.56 -0.49
C GLY A 215 -28.28 -9.52 -1.08
N CYS A 216 -27.69 -8.33 -1.32
CA CYS A 216 -26.35 -8.18 -1.86
C CYS A 216 -25.27 -8.45 -0.81
N LEU A 217 -24.13 -8.98 -1.24
CA LEU A 217 -22.94 -9.13 -0.39
C LEU A 217 -22.30 -7.76 -0.09
N PRO A 218 -21.55 -7.60 1.03
CA PRO A 218 -20.91 -6.34 1.37
C PRO A 218 -19.72 -6.06 0.45
N VAL A 219 -19.93 -5.17 -0.52
CA VAL A 219 -18.91 -4.66 -1.45
C VAL A 219 -18.70 -3.20 -1.14
N ASP A 220 -17.44 -2.81 -0.91
CA ASP A 220 -17.04 -1.41 -0.92
C ASP A 220 -16.39 -1.09 -2.28
N LEU A 221 -17.10 -0.32 -3.11
CA LEU A 221 -16.62 0.01 -4.46
C LEU A 221 -15.39 0.91 -4.42
N LEU A 222 -15.28 1.79 -3.41
CA LEU A 222 -14.12 2.65 -3.28
C LEU A 222 -12.86 1.81 -3.04
N TYR A 223 -12.88 0.92 -2.07
CA TYR A 223 -11.75 0.03 -1.80
C TYR A 223 -11.46 -0.95 -2.94
N ASN A 224 -12.49 -1.41 -3.67
CA ASN A 224 -12.27 -2.23 -4.87
C ASN A 224 -11.43 -1.46 -5.90
N VAL A 225 -11.79 -0.21 -6.20
CA VAL A 225 -11.13 0.60 -7.25
C VAL A 225 -9.78 1.14 -6.77
N GLU A 226 -9.68 1.59 -5.53
CA GLU A 226 -8.50 2.28 -5.00
C GLU A 226 -7.38 1.32 -4.58
N GLU A 227 -7.73 0.24 -3.88
CA GLU A 227 -6.74 -0.60 -3.20
C GLU A 227 -6.77 -2.06 -3.67
N SER A 228 -7.95 -2.70 -3.71
CA SER A 228 -8.03 -4.16 -3.82
C SER A 228 -7.73 -4.67 -5.23
N LEU A 229 -8.53 -4.26 -6.21
CA LEU A 229 -8.39 -4.76 -7.58
C LEU A 229 -7.05 -4.34 -8.22
N PRO A 230 -6.56 -3.09 -8.08
CA PRO A 230 -5.25 -2.73 -8.60
C PRO A 230 -4.12 -3.59 -8.04
N ASN A 231 -4.06 -3.80 -6.72
CA ASN A 231 -3.03 -4.61 -6.09
C ASN A 231 -3.12 -6.09 -6.52
N MET A 232 -4.34 -6.62 -6.67
CA MET A 232 -4.54 -7.97 -7.21
C MET A 232 -4.09 -8.09 -8.67
N VAL A 233 -4.29 -7.07 -9.51
CA VAL A 233 -3.80 -7.03 -10.89
C VAL A 233 -2.27 -7.04 -10.93
N TYR A 234 -1.61 -6.22 -10.11
CA TYR A 234 -0.14 -6.22 -10.02
C TYR A 234 0.39 -7.57 -9.58
N TYR A 235 -0.21 -8.16 -8.54
CA TYR A 235 0.14 -9.51 -8.10
C TYR A 235 -0.05 -10.53 -9.22
N ALA A 236 -1.23 -10.57 -9.85
CA ALA A 236 -1.56 -11.59 -10.85
C ALA A 236 -0.63 -11.53 -12.07
N ARG A 237 -0.23 -10.32 -12.49
CA ARG A 237 0.77 -10.12 -13.55
C ARG A 237 2.14 -10.61 -13.13
N MET A 238 2.59 -10.24 -11.93
CA MET A 238 3.92 -10.59 -11.45
C MET A 238 4.07 -12.10 -11.15
N ALA A 239 3.00 -12.73 -10.66
CA ALA A 239 2.95 -14.15 -10.32
C ALA A 239 2.57 -15.08 -11.49
N ASP A 240 2.20 -14.53 -12.65
CA ASP A 240 1.57 -15.22 -13.79
C ASP A 240 0.32 -16.03 -13.38
N ASP A 241 -0.50 -15.47 -12.46
CA ASP A 241 -1.77 -16.09 -12.02
C ASP A 241 -2.88 -15.78 -13.02
N LYS A 242 -2.96 -16.63 -14.05
CA LYS A 242 -3.95 -16.49 -15.14
C LYS A 242 -5.39 -16.67 -14.68
N GLU A 243 -5.62 -17.50 -13.67
CA GLU A 243 -6.97 -17.73 -13.15
C GLU A 243 -7.49 -16.50 -12.41
N LEU A 244 -6.65 -15.90 -11.54
CA LEU A 244 -7.01 -14.65 -10.88
C LEU A 244 -7.17 -13.51 -11.90
N MET A 245 -6.26 -13.41 -12.88
CA MET A 245 -6.39 -12.41 -13.94
C MET A 245 -7.70 -12.53 -14.71
N ALA A 246 -8.15 -13.74 -15.03
CA ALA A 246 -9.42 -13.96 -15.70
C ALA A 246 -10.66 -13.57 -14.87
N LEU A 247 -10.55 -13.55 -13.52
CA LEU A 247 -11.59 -12.99 -12.64
C LEU A 247 -11.55 -11.47 -12.67
N LEU A 248 -10.36 -10.88 -12.57
CA LEU A 248 -10.15 -9.43 -12.57
C LEU A 248 -10.56 -8.75 -13.88
N GLU A 249 -10.41 -9.43 -15.03
CA GLU A 249 -10.87 -8.93 -16.33
C GLU A 249 -12.40 -8.85 -16.45
N LYS A 250 -13.12 -9.48 -15.55
CA LYS A 250 -14.60 -9.45 -15.50
C LYS A 250 -15.13 -8.42 -14.51
N SER A 251 -14.28 -7.94 -13.58
CA SER A 251 -14.62 -6.87 -12.66
C SER A 251 -14.58 -5.51 -13.35
#